data_dede0e84ca3323711589f6193c0e287c
#
_entry.id   dede0e84ca3323711589f6193c0e287c
#
_cell.length_a   1.000
_cell.length_b   1.000
_cell.length_c   1.000
_cell.angle_alpha   90.00
_cell.angle_beta   90.00
_cell.angle_gamma   90.00
#
_symmetry.space_group_name_H-M   'P 1'
#
loop_
_entity.id
_entity.type
_entity.pdbx_description
1 polymer ?
#
loop_
_entity_poly.entity_id
_entity_poly.type
_entity_poly.pdbx_seq_one_letter_code
_entity_poly.pdbx_strand_id
1 'polypeptide(L)'
;MPKAGGQNKLLRSNTDKNERFVLQNCIAYLNALISPETILHKEIFGVISWILGDKFRRVEKQLCSMLSKKELEQRQYDIDNANNTDNSIDLIHKILYTSPKSRVIKFITLVRKEIAIRNKSLAYLGKSEIEKNILNIAKNFNLTKEEIKLCTFLYITTAWHKAEEYFVNHLKCNAVSGRRYLKAVLQMAEKQINTVLSGSLVKIELCAIKNNGFAATDDFTELLLNPSDEGLESKYFNRVTTNTNRINKQETDHQKTEHILKLLRAKRQYATHILLHGASGGGKTSYAHSIANESGLPAYEVAKNENKSGGRKAAIKACVNSTNNKDSIIIVDNADEILRRKYIYSKDAEAEDKYWLINILKKP
;
A
#
# COMPACT_ATOMS: atom_id res chain seq x y z
N MET A 1 -40.73 -5.52 -16.18
CA MET A 1 -39.47 -6.21 -15.91
C MET A 1 -38.32 -5.38 -16.51
N PRO A 2 -37.50 -4.71 -15.78
CA PRO A 2 -36.37 -3.98 -16.33
C PRO A 2 -35.18 -4.92 -16.54
N LYS A 3 -34.54 -4.75 -17.68
CA LYS A 3 -33.43 -5.57 -18.19
C LYS A 3 -32.20 -5.52 -17.28
N ALA A 4 -31.86 -6.66 -16.67
CA ALA A 4 -30.66 -6.87 -15.83
C ALA A 4 -29.32 -6.85 -16.61
N GLY A 5 -29.26 -6.21 -17.79
CA GLY A 5 -28.09 -6.23 -18.66
C GLY A 5 -27.08 -5.09 -18.46
N GLY A 6 -27.45 -3.98 -17.81
CA GLY A 6 -26.60 -2.80 -17.73
C GLY A 6 -25.60 -2.81 -16.56
N GLN A 7 -26.00 -3.32 -15.42
CA GLN A 7 -25.15 -3.36 -14.22
C GLN A 7 -23.98 -4.35 -14.34
N ASN A 8 -24.22 -5.51 -14.98
CA ASN A 8 -23.17 -6.51 -15.20
C ASN A 8 -22.05 -6.05 -16.17
N LYS A 9 -22.35 -5.11 -17.09
CA LYS A 9 -21.36 -4.59 -18.03
C LYS A 9 -20.43 -3.55 -17.39
N LEU A 10 -20.95 -2.73 -16.47
CA LEU A 10 -20.18 -1.75 -15.69
C LEU A 10 -19.28 -2.44 -14.65
N LEU A 11 -19.76 -3.46 -13.96
CA LEU A 11 -18.97 -4.26 -13.02
C LEU A 11 -17.84 -5.02 -13.73
N ARG A 12 -18.09 -5.61 -14.90
CA ARG A 12 -17.04 -6.26 -15.70
C ARG A 12 -15.97 -5.26 -16.17
N SER A 13 -16.33 -4.04 -16.58
CA SER A 13 -15.36 -3.05 -17.05
C SER A 13 -14.44 -2.55 -15.91
N ASN A 14 -14.93 -2.43 -14.68
CA ASN A 14 -14.11 -2.02 -13.53
C ASN A 14 -13.23 -3.17 -13.04
N THR A 15 -13.72 -4.39 -13.00
CA THR A 15 -12.93 -5.58 -12.67
C THR A 15 -11.80 -5.75 -13.68
N ASP A 16 -12.07 -5.61 -14.97
CA ASP A 16 -11.06 -5.68 -16.03
C ASP A 16 -9.97 -4.62 -15.89
N LYS A 17 -10.29 -3.38 -15.48
CA LYS A 17 -9.30 -2.32 -15.26
C LYS A 17 -8.41 -2.58 -14.05
N ASN A 18 -8.98 -3.07 -12.94
CA ASN A 18 -8.22 -3.41 -11.74
C ASN A 18 -7.32 -4.62 -12.00
N GLU A 19 -7.84 -5.66 -12.64
CA GLU A 19 -7.06 -6.82 -13.05
C GLU A 19 -5.92 -6.41 -14.00
N ARG A 20 -6.20 -5.54 -14.96
CA ARG A 20 -5.16 -4.98 -15.84
C ARG A 20 -4.03 -4.32 -15.06
N PHE A 21 -4.36 -3.46 -14.10
CA PHE A 21 -3.36 -2.78 -13.28
C PHE A 21 -2.46 -3.79 -12.55
N VAL A 22 -3.07 -4.82 -11.96
CA VAL A 22 -2.35 -5.88 -11.27
C VAL A 22 -1.47 -6.67 -12.24
N LEU A 23 -2.02 -7.11 -13.38
CA LEU A 23 -1.26 -7.86 -14.39
C LEU A 23 -0.08 -7.06 -14.94
N GLN A 24 -0.25 -5.76 -15.21
CA GLN A 24 0.86 -4.91 -15.68
C GLN A 24 2.00 -4.81 -14.66
N ASN A 25 1.68 -4.67 -13.38
CA ASN A 25 2.69 -4.65 -12.32
C ASN A 25 3.35 -6.04 -12.16
N CYS A 26 2.57 -7.13 -12.16
CA CYS A 26 3.11 -8.50 -12.11
C CYS A 26 4.03 -8.79 -13.30
N ILE A 27 3.70 -8.29 -14.50
CA ILE A 27 4.58 -8.36 -15.69
C ILE A 27 5.91 -7.65 -15.43
N ALA A 28 5.88 -6.45 -14.86
CA ALA A 28 7.09 -5.71 -14.54
C ALA A 28 7.97 -6.46 -13.52
N TYR A 29 7.35 -7.01 -12.47
CA TYR A 29 8.03 -7.79 -11.43
C TYR A 29 8.63 -9.08 -12.00
N LEU A 30 7.86 -9.80 -12.79
CA LEU A 30 8.30 -11.04 -13.43
C LEU A 30 9.47 -10.79 -14.38
N ASN A 31 9.40 -9.75 -15.22
CA ASN A 31 10.48 -9.40 -16.12
C ASN A 31 11.79 -9.03 -15.40
N ALA A 32 11.68 -8.46 -14.20
CA ALA A 32 12.83 -8.14 -13.36
C ALA A 32 13.47 -9.37 -12.71
N LEU A 33 12.69 -10.41 -12.44
CA LEU A 33 13.11 -11.60 -11.71
C LEU A 33 13.45 -12.79 -12.61
N ILE A 34 12.87 -12.89 -13.82
CA ILE A 34 12.99 -14.09 -14.66
C ILE A 34 14.43 -14.29 -15.14
N SER A 35 15.02 -15.38 -14.75
CA SER A 35 16.38 -15.82 -15.11
C SER A 35 16.39 -17.32 -15.35
N PRO A 36 17.50 -17.89 -15.91
CA PRO A 36 17.62 -19.33 -16.05
C PRO A 36 17.50 -20.12 -14.72
N GLU A 37 17.85 -19.48 -13.62
CA GLU A 37 17.78 -20.09 -12.28
C GLU A 37 16.34 -20.00 -11.73
N THR A 38 15.69 -18.82 -11.83
CA THR A 38 14.37 -18.60 -11.25
C THR A 38 13.26 -19.29 -12.03
N ILE A 39 13.43 -19.50 -13.35
CA ILE A 39 12.43 -20.19 -14.19
C ILE A 39 12.28 -21.68 -13.83
N LEU A 40 13.20 -22.22 -13.06
CA LEU A 40 13.12 -23.61 -12.59
C LEU A 40 12.25 -23.77 -11.33
N HIS A 41 11.77 -22.69 -10.75
CA HIS A 41 10.79 -22.74 -9.66
C HIS A 41 9.38 -22.94 -10.21
N LYS A 42 8.70 -24.01 -9.80
CA LYS A 42 7.37 -24.38 -10.34
C LYS A 42 6.34 -23.25 -10.20
N GLU A 43 6.37 -22.53 -9.09
CA GLU A 43 5.43 -21.47 -8.73
C GLU A 43 5.42 -20.32 -9.74
N ILE A 44 6.54 -20.08 -10.45
CA ILE A 44 6.61 -19.02 -11.47
C ILE A 44 5.63 -19.26 -12.61
N PHE A 45 5.36 -20.53 -12.95
CA PHE A 45 4.44 -20.87 -14.03
C PHE A 45 2.99 -20.57 -13.68
N GLY A 46 2.63 -20.59 -12.40
CA GLY A 46 1.32 -20.11 -11.93
C GLY A 46 1.09 -18.64 -12.30
N VAL A 47 2.09 -17.78 -12.06
CA VAL A 47 2.04 -16.35 -12.46
C VAL A 47 2.06 -16.19 -13.97
N ILE A 48 2.92 -16.94 -14.68
CA ILE A 48 3.01 -16.88 -16.14
C ILE A 48 1.68 -17.31 -16.78
N SER A 49 1.07 -18.41 -16.32
CA SER A 49 -0.20 -18.91 -16.83
C SER A 49 -1.33 -17.90 -16.59
N TRP A 50 -1.39 -17.29 -15.43
CA TRP A 50 -2.37 -16.25 -15.12
C TRP A 50 -2.20 -15.01 -16.02
N ILE A 51 -0.97 -14.52 -16.20
CA ILE A 51 -0.69 -13.39 -17.08
C ILE A 51 -1.07 -13.69 -18.54
N LEU A 52 -0.73 -14.86 -19.05
CA LEU A 52 -0.92 -15.23 -20.45
C LEU A 52 -2.34 -15.71 -20.75
N GLY A 53 -3.06 -16.23 -19.74
CA GLY A 53 -4.38 -16.85 -19.95
C GLY A 53 -4.33 -17.95 -21.00
N ASP A 54 -5.26 -17.94 -21.94
CA ASP A 54 -5.36 -18.96 -23.01
C ASP A 54 -4.11 -19.10 -23.86
N LYS A 55 -3.26 -18.06 -23.90
CA LYS A 55 -1.99 -18.11 -24.65
C LYS A 55 -0.91 -18.95 -23.97
N PHE A 56 -1.10 -19.35 -22.71
CA PHE A 56 -0.15 -20.20 -21.98
C PHE A 56 0.03 -21.55 -22.69
N ARG A 57 -1.03 -22.15 -23.20
CA ARG A 57 -0.97 -23.40 -24.00
C ARG A 57 -0.14 -23.25 -25.28
N ARG A 58 -0.08 -22.06 -25.86
CA ARG A 58 0.77 -21.82 -27.02
C ARG A 58 2.25 -21.89 -26.64
N VAL A 59 2.61 -21.35 -25.48
CA VAL A 59 3.97 -21.42 -24.95
C VAL A 59 4.38 -22.86 -24.65
N GLU A 60 3.49 -23.66 -24.08
CA GLU A 60 3.67 -25.09 -23.84
C GLU A 60 3.95 -25.84 -25.16
N LYS A 61 3.06 -25.69 -26.17
CA LYS A 61 3.23 -26.33 -27.47
C LYS A 61 4.54 -25.96 -28.14
N GLN A 62 4.97 -24.71 -28.05
CA GLN A 62 6.24 -24.26 -28.59
C GLN A 62 7.44 -24.84 -27.81
N LEU A 63 7.34 -25.04 -26.51
CA LEU A 63 8.36 -25.75 -25.74
C LEU A 63 8.45 -27.22 -26.18
N CYS A 64 7.31 -27.92 -26.33
CA CYS A 64 7.26 -29.30 -26.84
C CYS A 64 7.91 -29.44 -28.23
N SER A 65 7.69 -28.46 -29.14
CA SER A 65 8.31 -28.45 -30.47
C SER A 65 9.86 -28.30 -30.44
N MET A 66 10.45 -27.92 -29.31
CA MET A 66 11.90 -27.87 -29.13
C MET A 66 12.51 -29.22 -28.69
N LEU A 67 11.67 -30.22 -28.40
CA LEU A 67 12.10 -31.55 -27.98
C LEU A 67 12.50 -32.39 -29.19
N SER A 68 13.49 -33.28 -28.99
CA SER A 68 13.83 -34.31 -29.95
C SER A 68 12.74 -35.39 -30.00
N LYS A 69 12.71 -36.20 -31.08
CA LYS A 69 11.77 -37.32 -31.19
C LYS A 69 11.82 -38.26 -29.98
N LYS A 70 13.02 -38.62 -29.54
CA LYS A 70 13.22 -39.48 -28.36
C LYS A 70 12.66 -38.86 -27.07
N GLU A 71 12.87 -37.54 -26.87
CA GLU A 71 12.30 -36.84 -25.71
C GLU A 71 10.79 -36.73 -25.77
N LEU A 72 10.19 -36.56 -26.97
CA LEU A 72 8.74 -36.56 -27.17
C LEU A 72 8.13 -37.93 -26.85
N GLU A 73 8.70 -39.02 -27.36
CA GLU A 73 8.24 -40.37 -27.07
C GLU A 73 8.28 -40.66 -25.58
N GLN A 74 9.36 -40.28 -24.87
CA GLN A 74 9.48 -40.47 -23.44
C GLN A 74 8.47 -39.69 -22.60
N ARG A 75 7.91 -38.61 -23.14
CA ARG A 75 7.00 -37.71 -22.43
C ARG A 75 5.57 -37.74 -23.01
N GLN A 76 5.29 -38.66 -23.94
CA GLN A 76 4.00 -38.73 -24.61
C GLN A 76 2.83 -38.78 -23.62
N TYR A 77 2.96 -39.58 -22.56
CA TYR A 77 1.96 -39.69 -21.51
C TYR A 77 1.71 -38.34 -20.78
N ASP A 78 2.77 -37.61 -20.40
CA ASP A 78 2.63 -36.32 -19.74
C ASP A 78 2.02 -35.27 -20.68
N ILE A 79 2.37 -35.30 -21.99
CA ILE A 79 1.85 -34.40 -23.02
C ILE A 79 0.36 -34.67 -23.25
N ASP A 80 -0.04 -35.91 -23.37
CA ASP A 80 -1.45 -36.30 -23.62
C ASP A 80 -2.35 -35.97 -22.41
N ASN A 81 -1.76 -35.98 -21.19
CA ASN A 81 -2.45 -35.61 -19.96
C ASN A 81 -2.40 -34.10 -19.61
N ALA A 82 -1.69 -33.27 -20.37
CA ALA A 82 -1.62 -31.82 -20.16
C ALA A 82 -2.91 -31.11 -20.62
N ASN A 83 -4.08 -31.59 -20.19
CA ASN A 83 -5.41 -31.14 -20.59
C ASN A 83 -5.93 -29.96 -19.76
N ASN A 84 -5.33 -29.66 -18.61
CA ASN A 84 -5.62 -28.50 -17.77
C ASN A 84 -4.35 -27.69 -17.46
N THR A 85 -4.51 -26.53 -16.81
CA THR A 85 -3.41 -25.60 -16.53
C THR A 85 -2.36 -26.21 -15.58
N ASP A 86 -2.77 -26.94 -14.56
CA ASP A 86 -1.87 -27.50 -13.56
C ASP A 86 -0.99 -28.61 -14.17
N ASN A 87 -1.58 -29.48 -14.98
CA ASN A 87 -0.83 -30.50 -15.71
C ASN A 87 0.13 -29.87 -16.73
N SER A 88 -0.26 -28.79 -17.40
CA SER A 88 0.61 -28.02 -18.30
C SER A 88 1.79 -27.42 -17.56
N ILE A 89 1.60 -26.88 -16.36
CA ILE A 89 2.65 -26.35 -15.48
C ILE A 89 3.64 -27.48 -15.12
N ASP A 90 3.12 -28.64 -14.72
CA ASP A 90 3.95 -29.79 -14.37
C ASP A 90 4.78 -30.30 -15.56
N LEU A 91 4.17 -30.40 -16.72
CA LEU A 91 4.87 -30.77 -17.95
C LEU A 91 5.99 -29.79 -18.28
N ILE A 92 5.72 -28.49 -18.30
CA ILE A 92 6.71 -27.45 -18.57
C ILE A 92 7.88 -27.52 -17.57
N HIS A 93 7.57 -27.63 -16.28
CA HIS A 93 8.57 -27.74 -15.22
C HIS A 93 9.45 -28.97 -15.41
N LYS A 94 8.86 -30.16 -15.63
CA LYS A 94 9.60 -31.41 -15.89
C LYS A 94 10.52 -31.29 -17.12
N ILE A 95 10.03 -30.68 -18.19
CA ILE A 95 10.86 -30.47 -19.41
C ILE A 95 12.03 -29.57 -19.12
N LEU A 96 11.81 -28.41 -18.50
CA LEU A 96 12.87 -27.42 -18.29
C LEU A 96 13.92 -27.89 -17.29
N TYR A 97 13.49 -28.61 -16.23
CA TYR A 97 14.38 -29.14 -15.21
C TYR A 97 15.43 -30.10 -15.78
N THR A 98 15.09 -30.86 -16.82
CA THR A 98 15.98 -31.81 -17.50
C THR A 98 16.60 -31.22 -18.78
N SER A 99 16.29 -29.97 -19.11
CA SER A 99 16.74 -29.35 -20.37
C SER A 99 18.13 -28.70 -20.26
N PRO A 100 18.89 -28.67 -21.34
CA PRO A 100 20.15 -27.92 -21.40
C PRO A 100 19.84 -26.41 -21.25
N LYS A 101 20.80 -25.67 -20.67
CA LYS A 101 20.68 -24.23 -20.41
C LYS A 101 20.28 -23.42 -21.67
N SER A 102 20.72 -23.82 -22.84
CA SER A 102 20.36 -23.20 -24.12
C SER A 102 18.86 -23.27 -24.42
N ARG A 103 18.19 -24.40 -24.11
CA ARG A 103 16.74 -24.54 -24.26
C ARG A 103 15.99 -23.68 -23.25
N VAL A 104 16.45 -23.64 -21.99
CA VAL A 104 15.90 -22.78 -20.95
C VAL A 104 15.93 -21.31 -21.37
N ILE A 105 17.05 -20.83 -21.93
CA ILE A 105 17.19 -19.46 -22.42
C ILE A 105 16.21 -19.17 -23.58
N LYS A 106 16.09 -20.11 -24.54
CA LYS A 106 15.12 -19.99 -25.65
C LYS A 106 13.69 -19.91 -25.12
N PHE A 107 13.34 -20.73 -24.14
CA PHE A 107 12.03 -20.69 -23.50
C PHE A 107 11.76 -19.36 -22.79
N ILE A 108 12.72 -18.82 -22.02
CA ILE A 108 12.60 -17.50 -21.40
C ILE A 108 12.35 -16.42 -22.44
N THR A 109 13.05 -16.46 -23.57
CA THR A 109 12.88 -15.50 -24.67
C THR A 109 11.46 -15.59 -25.25
N LEU A 110 10.95 -16.80 -25.40
CA LEU A 110 9.57 -17.05 -25.84
C LEU A 110 8.56 -16.47 -24.87
N VAL A 111 8.70 -16.77 -23.57
CA VAL A 111 7.81 -16.26 -22.50
C VAL A 111 7.82 -14.73 -22.50
N ARG A 112 8.98 -14.09 -22.53
CA ARG A 112 9.12 -12.64 -22.57
C ARG A 112 8.42 -12.02 -23.80
N LYS A 113 8.50 -12.68 -24.94
CA LYS A 113 7.82 -12.22 -26.17
C LYS A 113 6.30 -12.24 -25.99
N GLU A 114 5.74 -13.35 -25.51
CA GLU A 114 4.28 -13.47 -25.31
C GLU A 114 3.77 -12.51 -24.20
N ILE A 115 4.52 -12.34 -23.11
CA ILE A 115 4.24 -11.36 -22.06
C ILE A 115 4.26 -9.93 -22.62
N ALA A 116 5.22 -9.58 -23.47
CA ALA A 116 5.30 -8.26 -24.08
C ALA A 116 4.08 -7.97 -24.98
N ILE A 117 3.61 -8.98 -25.75
CA ILE A 117 2.39 -8.88 -26.54
C ILE A 117 1.18 -8.66 -25.64
N ARG A 118 1.08 -9.43 -24.53
CA ARG A 118 -0.01 -9.28 -23.57
C ARG A 118 0.01 -7.89 -22.92
N ASN A 119 1.17 -7.40 -22.50
CA ASN A 119 1.32 -6.07 -21.89
C ASN A 119 0.85 -4.95 -22.83
N LYS A 120 1.17 -5.03 -24.12
CA LYS A 120 0.67 -4.08 -25.11
C LYS A 120 -0.86 -4.08 -25.20
N SER A 121 -1.49 -5.26 -25.16
CA SER A 121 -2.97 -5.34 -25.19
C SER A 121 -3.64 -4.75 -23.95
N LEU A 122 -2.95 -4.76 -22.80
CA LEU A 122 -3.44 -4.18 -21.55
C LEU A 122 -3.32 -2.65 -21.51
N ALA A 123 -2.46 -2.04 -22.30
CA ALA A 123 -2.18 -0.61 -22.27
C ALA A 123 -3.37 0.29 -22.70
N TYR A 124 -4.32 -0.25 -23.44
CA TYR A 124 -5.48 0.50 -23.96
C TYR A 124 -6.60 0.71 -22.92
N LEU A 125 -6.52 0.07 -21.78
CA LEU A 125 -7.50 0.22 -20.71
C LEU A 125 -7.10 1.38 -19.80
N GLY A 126 -7.95 2.37 -19.62
CA GLY A 126 -7.67 3.56 -18.78
C GLY A 126 -7.29 3.22 -17.33
N LYS A 127 -7.02 4.24 -16.49
CA LYS A 127 -6.65 4.05 -15.08
C LYS A 127 -7.70 3.27 -14.29
N SER A 128 -7.26 2.37 -13.42
CA SER A 128 -8.11 1.61 -12.52
C SER A 128 -8.47 2.41 -11.27
N GLU A 129 -9.52 2.01 -10.54
CA GLU A 129 -9.86 2.61 -9.25
C GLU A 129 -8.75 2.37 -8.21
N ILE A 130 -8.16 1.17 -8.19
CA ILE A 130 -7.01 0.86 -7.32
C ILE A 130 -5.84 1.81 -7.57
N GLU A 131 -5.50 2.04 -8.84
CA GLU A 131 -4.44 2.97 -9.23
C GLU A 131 -4.72 4.40 -8.74
N LYS A 132 -5.96 4.87 -8.88
CA LYS A 132 -6.39 6.17 -8.37
C LYS A 132 -6.30 6.24 -6.85
N ASN A 133 -6.73 5.19 -6.15
CA ASN A 133 -6.70 5.12 -4.69
C ASN A 133 -5.26 5.11 -4.16
N ILE A 134 -4.35 4.36 -4.78
CA ILE A 134 -2.92 4.40 -4.44
C ILE A 134 -2.36 5.83 -4.59
N LEU A 135 -2.70 6.52 -5.68
CA LEU A 135 -2.25 7.90 -5.91
C LEU A 135 -2.84 8.88 -4.90
N ASN A 136 -4.10 8.71 -4.50
CA ASN A 136 -4.72 9.53 -3.44
C ASN A 136 -4.04 9.31 -2.10
N ILE A 137 -3.78 8.05 -1.72
CA ILE A 137 -3.03 7.71 -0.52
C ILE A 137 -1.64 8.33 -0.57
N ALA A 138 -0.95 8.20 -1.70
CA ALA A 138 0.38 8.77 -1.89
C ALA A 138 0.40 10.29 -1.69
N LYS A 139 -0.63 10.99 -2.18
CA LYS A 139 -0.79 12.43 -1.99
C LYS A 139 -1.03 12.78 -0.53
N ASN A 140 -1.98 12.09 0.14
CA ASN A 140 -2.36 12.38 1.53
C ASN A 140 -1.22 12.11 2.51
N PHE A 141 -0.40 11.09 2.24
CA PHE A 141 0.75 10.76 3.10
C PHE A 141 2.09 11.31 2.61
N ASN A 142 2.09 12.05 1.50
CA ASN A 142 3.30 12.59 0.86
C ASN A 142 4.35 11.48 0.64
N LEU A 143 3.93 10.39 -0.01
CA LEU A 143 4.79 9.25 -0.28
C LEU A 143 5.72 9.53 -1.47
N THR A 144 6.95 9.06 -1.35
CA THR A 144 7.91 9.08 -2.45
C THR A 144 7.52 8.08 -3.55
N LYS A 145 8.09 8.22 -4.74
CA LYS A 145 7.87 7.27 -5.85
C LYS A 145 8.27 5.85 -5.48
N GLU A 146 9.32 5.70 -4.70
CA GLU A 146 9.82 4.43 -4.20
C GLU A 146 8.85 3.81 -3.18
N GLU A 147 8.31 4.61 -2.27
CA GLU A 147 7.29 4.15 -1.34
C GLU A 147 6.01 3.72 -2.05
N ILE A 148 5.59 4.44 -3.10
CA ILE A 148 4.43 4.05 -3.94
C ILE A 148 4.67 2.69 -4.61
N LYS A 149 5.87 2.44 -5.16
CA LYS A 149 6.20 1.14 -5.76
C LYS A 149 6.13 0.01 -4.73
N LEU A 150 6.67 0.22 -3.52
CA LEU A 150 6.60 -0.79 -2.46
C LEU A 150 5.16 -1.03 -2.04
N CYS A 151 4.37 0.00 -1.81
CA CYS A 151 2.95 -0.11 -1.49
C CYS A 151 2.17 -0.92 -2.53
N THR A 152 2.39 -0.60 -3.81
CA THR A 152 1.74 -1.30 -4.92
C THR A 152 2.11 -2.78 -4.92
N PHE A 153 3.39 -3.10 -4.73
CA PHE A 153 3.86 -4.47 -4.67
C PHE A 153 3.24 -5.23 -3.50
N LEU A 154 3.28 -4.66 -2.30
CA LEU A 154 2.72 -5.30 -1.10
C LEU A 154 1.21 -5.50 -1.22
N TYR A 155 0.49 -4.53 -1.77
CA TYR A 155 -0.93 -4.66 -2.02
C TYR A 155 -1.23 -5.82 -2.98
N ILE A 156 -0.54 -5.88 -4.12
CA ILE A 156 -0.74 -6.93 -5.12
C ILE A 156 -0.45 -8.30 -4.54
N THR A 157 0.64 -8.44 -3.78
CA THR A 157 1.02 -9.71 -3.16
C THR A 157 0.12 -10.12 -2.00
N THR A 158 -0.64 -9.21 -1.42
CA THR A 158 -1.62 -9.53 -0.38
C THR A 158 -3.00 -9.85 -0.95
N ALA A 159 -3.42 -9.14 -2.01
CA ALA A 159 -4.79 -9.20 -2.53
C ALA A 159 -5.00 -10.25 -3.64
N TRP A 160 -3.93 -10.73 -4.28
CA TRP A 160 -4.01 -11.69 -5.40
C TRP A 160 -3.26 -12.97 -5.12
N HIS A 161 -4.00 -14.07 -4.97
CA HIS A 161 -3.46 -15.39 -4.61
C HIS A 161 -2.29 -15.85 -5.50
N LYS A 162 -2.38 -15.69 -6.82
CA LYS A 162 -1.28 -16.08 -7.72
C LYS A 162 -0.02 -15.23 -7.55
N ALA A 163 -0.19 -13.96 -7.21
CA ALA A 163 0.92 -13.08 -6.89
C ALA A 163 1.51 -13.42 -5.51
N GLU A 164 0.66 -13.70 -4.53
CA GLU A 164 1.05 -14.13 -3.19
C GLU A 164 1.90 -15.42 -3.25
N GLU A 165 1.35 -16.46 -3.89
CA GLU A 165 1.97 -17.78 -4.02
C GLU A 165 3.43 -17.71 -4.51
N TYR A 166 3.70 -16.85 -5.48
CA TYR A 166 5.04 -16.73 -6.05
C TYR A 166 5.90 -15.67 -5.36
N PHE A 167 5.36 -14.45 -5.14
CA PHE A 167 6.18 -13.33 -4.72
C PHE A 167 6.41 -13.27 -3.20
N VAL A 168 5.48 -13.73 -2.36
CA VAL A 168 5.58 -13.61 -0.89
C VAL A 168 6.64 -14.53 -0.29
N ASN A 169 6.82 -15.73 -0.83
CA ASN A 169 7.80 -16.71 -0.31
C ASN A 169 9.24 -16.16 -0.25
N HIS A 170 9.54 -15.11 -1.02
CA HIS A 170 10.84 -14.47 -1.07
C HIS A 170 10.94 -13.18 -0.23
N LEU A 171 9.83 -12.73 0.39
CA LEU A 171 9.74 -11.49 1.16
C LEU A 171 10.25 -11.65 2.61
N LYS A 172 11.53 -11.90 2.78
CA LYS A 172 12.19 -11.90 4.08
C LYS A 172 12.97 -10.60 4.30
N CYS A 173 12.29 -9.55 4.74
CA CYS A 173 12.84 -8.17 4.74
C CYS A 173 14.03 -7.94 5.67
N ASN A 174 14.14 -8.69 6.75
CA ASN A 174 15.27 -8.58 7.70
C ASN A 174 16.51 -9.37 7.26
N ALA A 175 16.38 -10.27 6.29
CA ALA A 175 17.49 -11.01 5.75
C ALA A 175 18.12 -10.28 4.55
N VAL A 176 19.43 -10.40 4.39
CA VAL A 176 20.15 -9.85 3.22
C VAL A 176 19.53 -10.35 1.90
N SER A 177 19.05 -11.61 1.88
CA SER A 177 18.34 -12.20 0.74
C SER A 177 17.03 -11.48 0.40
N GLY A 178 16.21 -11.15 1.40
CA GLY A 178 14.94 -10.43 1.20
C GLY A 178 15.13 -9.02 0.66
N ARG A 179 16.15 -8.30 1.14
CA ARG A 179 16.50 -6.97 0.61
C ARG A 179 16.99 -7.04 -0.83
N ARG A 180 17.81 -8.04 -1.16
CA ARG A 180 18.26 -8.30 -2.54
C ARG A 180 17.07 -8.61 -3.45
N TYR A 181 16.12 -9.38 -2.96
CA TYR A 181 14.91 -9.70 -3.68
C TYR A 181 14.05 -8.45 -3.95
N LEU A 182 13.75 -7.64 -2.91
CA LEU A 182 13.01 -6.39 -3.08
C LEU A 182 13.72 -5.42 -4.02
N LYS A 183 15.05 -5.32 -3.94
CA LYS A 183 15.87 -4.53 -4.87
C LYS A 183 15.65 -4.98 -6.31
N ALA A 184 15.67 -6.29 -6.55
CA ALA A 184 15.49 -6.84 -7.89
C ALA A 184 14.06 -6.62 -8.41
N VAL A 185 13.04 -7.03 -7.66
CA VAL A 185 11.64 -6.97 -8.09
C VAL A 185 11.15 -5.54 -8.29
N LEU A 186 11.54 -4.61 -7.41
CA LEU A 186 11.14 -3.20 -7.50
C LEU A 186 12.08 -2.35 -8.37
N GLN A 187 13.15 -2.94 -8.86
CA GLN A 187 14.19 -2.25 -9.65
C GLN A 187 14.69 -0.97 -8.95
N MET A 188 15.07 -1.11 -7.69
CA MET A 188 15.55 -0.02 -6.83
C MET A 188 17.02 -0.20 -6.49
N ALA A 189 17.75 0.90 -6.27
CA ALA A 189 19.08 0.86 -5.67
C ALA A 189 18.99 0.48 -4.18
N GLU A 190 20.05 -0.09 -3.62
CA GLU A 190 20.07 -0.53 -2.21
C GLU A 190 19.79 0.61 -1.23
N LYS A 191 20.35 1.80 -1.49
CA LYS A 191 20.08 3.00 -0.70
C LYS A 191 18.58 3.35 -0.69
N GLN A 192 17.90 3.24 -1.84
CA GLN A 192 16.46 3.49 -1.95
C GLN A 192 15.64 2.47 -1.13
N ILE A 193 15.98 1.18 -1.21
CA ILE A 193 15.32 0.14 -0.39
C ILE A 193 15.48 0.46 1.10
N ASN A 194 16.68 0.77 1.56
CA ASN A 194 16.91 1.11 2.97
C ASN A 194 16.10 2.36 3.39
N THR A 195 16.04 3.39 2.55
CA THR A 195 15.25 4.59 2.80
C THR A 195 13.76 4.28 2.92
N VAL A 196 13.21 3.44 2.04
CA VAL A 196 11.80 3.05 2.05
C VAL A 196 11.47 2.18 3.27
N LEU A 197 12.33 1.23 3.62
CA LEU A 197 12.14 0.34 4.78
C LEU A 197 12.23 1.08 6.13
N SER A 198 12.90 2.22 6.19
CA SER A 198 12.95 3.12 7.35
C SER A 198 12.07 4.37 7.16
N GLY A 199 11.32 4.43 6.09
CA GLY A 199 10.59 5.59 5.62
C GLY A 199 9.23 5.81 6.29
N SER A 200 8.48 6.71 5.68
CA SER A 200 7.16 7.14 6.16
C SER A 200 6.16 5.99 6.27
N LEU A 201 6.15 5.07 5.31
CA LEU A 201 5.20 3.95 5.27
C LEU A 201 5.25 3.07 6.52
N VAL A 202 6.46 2.78 7.00
CA VAL A 202 6.65 1.98 8.22
C VAL A 202 6.32 2.80 9.45
N LYS A 203 6.73 4.07 9.48
CA LYS A 203 6.49 4.98 10.61
C LYS A 203 5.02 5.32 10.84
N ILE A 204 4.21 5.30 9.79
CA ILE A 204 2.76 5.52 9.88
C ILE A 204 1.97 4.19 9.89
N GLU A 205 2.69 3.08 9.94
CA GLU A 205 2.13 1.73 10.04
C GLU A 205 1.16 1.33 8.90
N LEU A 206 1.33 1.90 7.71
CA LEU A 206 0.65 1.40 6.51
C LEU A 206 1.24 0.08 6.02
N CYS A 207 2.49 -0.18 6.38
CA CYS A 207 3.17 -1.43 6.16
C CYS A 207 3.76 -1.93 7.46
N ALA A 208 3.65 -3.22 7.73
CA ALA A 208 4.14 -3.86 8.93
C ALA A 208 5.16 -4.97 8.62
N ILE A 209 6.07 -5.17 9.55
CA ILE A 209 6.94 -6.34 9.54
C ILE A 209 6.20 -7.44 10.29
N LYS A 210 5.73 -8.47 9.58
CA LYS A 210 5.08 -9.67 10.16
C LYS A 210 5.96 -10.89 9.91
N ASN A 211 6.24 -11.69 10.94
CA ASN A 211 6.97 -12.97 10.83
C ASN A 211 8.27 -12.90 10.01
N ASN A 212 9.07 -11.87 10.24
CA ASN A 212 10.29 -11.57 9.45
C ASN A 212 10.03 -11.21 7.98
N GLY A 213 8.79 -11.00 7.57
CA GLY A 213 8.37 -10.51 6.26
C GLY A 213 7.83 -9.09 6.31
N PHE A 214 7.64 -8.50 5.15
CA PHE A 214 7.07 -7.16 4.97
C PHE A 214 5.71 -7.31 4.29
N ALA A 215 4.66 -6.80 4.90
CA ALA A 215 3.30 -6.92 4.39
C ALA A 215 2.54 -5.59 4.49
N ALA A 216 1.57 -5.40 3.60
CA ALA A 216 0.58 -4.36 3.77
C ALA A 216 -0.23 -4.62 5.06
N THR A 217 -0.61 -3.56 5.78
CA THR A 217 -1.53 -3.71 6.90
C THR A 217 -2.95 -3.91 6.41
N ASP A 218 -3.79 -4.51 7.26
CA ASP A 218 -5.20 -4.70 6.92
C ASP A 218 -5.88 -3.35 6.68
N ASP A 219 -5.54 -2.33 7.49
CA ASP A 219 -6.05 -0.96 7.33
C ASP A 219 -5.68 -0.36 5.97
N PHE A 220 -4.45 -0.59 5.50
CA PHE A 220 -4.01 -0.12 4.18
C PHE A 220 -4.74 -0.86 3.04
N THR A 221 -4.91 -2.17 3.19
CA THR A 221 -5.63 -3.00 2.22
C THR A 221 -7.11 -2.59 2.14
N GLU A 222 -7.73 -2.35 3.28
CA GLU A 222 -9.12 -1.87 3.35
C GLU A 222 -9.29 -0.50 2.70
N LEU A 223 -8.37 0.43 2.94
CA LEU A 223 -8.37 1.75 2.30
C LEU A 223 -8.31 1.68 0.78
N LEU A 224 -7.58 0.70 0.24
CA LEU A 224 -7.46 0.53 -1.20
C LEU A 224 -8.68 -0.11 -1.84
N LEU A 225 -9.32 -1.06 -1.12
CA LEU A 225 -10.47 -1.81 -1.63
C LEU A 225 -11.79 -1.05 -1.46
N ASN A 226 -11.94 -0.34 -0.36
CA ASN A 226 -13.18 0.34 0.02
C ASN A 226 -12.92 1.84 0.26
N PRO A 227 -12.67 2.62 -0.81
CA PRO A 227 -12.65 4.07 -0.66
C PRO A 227 -14.06 4.51 -0.22
N SER A 228 -14.16 5.24 0.90
CA SER A 228 -15.43 5.80 1.33
C SER A 228 -15.90 6.85 0.31
N ASP A 229 -17.21 6.94 0.07
CA ASP A 229 -17.81 7.99 -0.79
C ASP A 229 -17.49 9.41 -0.29
N GLU A 230 -17.20 9.56 1.01
CA GLU A 230 -16.77 10.81 1.64
C GLU A 230 -15.29 11.15 1.44
N GLY A 231 -14.55 10.30 0.73
CA GLY A 231 -13.11 10.44 0.51
C GLY A 231 -12.27 9.79 1.61
N LEU A 232 -11.01 9.58 1.28
CA LEU A 232 -10.02 8.96 2.19
C LEU A 232 -9.82 9.78 3.48
N GLU A 233 -10.12 11.08 3.40
CA GLU A 233 -9.90 12.03 4.49
C GLU A 233 -10.81 11.74 5.68
N SER A 234 -12.08 11.37 5.45
CA SER A 234 -13.05 11.11 6.52
C SER A 234 -12.68 9.93 7.43
N LYS A 235 -11.85 8.99 6.96
CA LYS A 235 -11.31 7.90 7.79
C LYS A 235 -10.23 8.36 8.78
N TYR A 236 -9.56 9.46 8.50
CA TYR A 236 -8.42 9.93 9.28
C TYR A 236 -8.71 11.17 10.11
N PHE A 237 -9.55 12.07 9.59
CA PHE A 237 -9.91 13.31 10.30
C PHE A 237 -11.23 13.85 9.77
N ASN A 238 -11.94 14.56 10.64
CA ASN A 238 -13.19 15.19 10.32
C ASN A 238 -13.05 16.71 10.42
N ARG A 239 -13.72 17.44 9.54
CA ARG A 239 -13.84 18.86 9.73
C ARG A 239 -14.76 19.13 10.92
N VAL A 240 -14.30 19.94 11.86
CA VAL A 240 -15.12 20.37 12.97
C VAL A 240 -16.23 21.29 12.43
N THR A 241 -17.46 20.77 12.46
CA THR A 241 -18.63 21.59 12.15
C THR A 241 -18.92 22.53 13.30
N THR A 242 -19.22 23.78 12.98
CA THR A 242 -19.54 24.82 13.95
C THR A 242 -20.88 24.51 14.66
N ASN A 243 -20.86 23.53 15.56
CA ASN A 243 -21.95 23.35 16.49
C ASN A 243 -21.72 24.30 17.67
N THR A 244 -22.64 25.12 17.87
CA THR A 244 -23.02 26.17 18.84
C THR A 244 -22.55 26.05 20.30
N ASN A 245 -21.52 25.30 20.61
CA ASN A 245 -20.95 25.28 21.96
C ASN A 245 -20.09 26.57 22.14
N ARG A 246 -20.75 27.63 22.60
CA ARG A 246 -20.03 28.83 23.07
C ARG A 246 -19.21 28.47 24.30
N ILE A 247 -18.01 29.05 24.40
CA ILE A 247 -17.21 28.92 25.62
C ILE A 247 -18.03 29.36 26.80
N ASN A 248 -18.20 28.48 27.79
CA ASN A 248 -18.87 28.86 29.03
C ASN A 248 -17.95 29.81 29.80
N LYS A 249 -18.20 31.10 29.71
CA LYS A 249 -17.36 32.17 30.28
C LYS A 249 -17.27 32.07 31.82
N GLN A 250 -18.17 31.34 32.46
CA GLN A 250 -18.17 31.19 33.91
C GLN A 250 -17.21 30.10 34.41
N GLU A 251 -16.82 29.17 33.55
CA GLU A 251 -15.99 28.01 33.89
C GLU A 251 -14.57 28.08 33.36
N THR A 252 -14.26 29.09 32.54
CA THR A 252 -12.94 29.21 31.89
C THR A 252 -12.23 30.50 32.25
N ASP A 253 -10.90 30.44 32.37
CA ASP A 253 -10.05 31.60 32.53
C ASP A 253 -10.10 32.48 31.26
N HIS A 254 -10.81 33.61 31.38
CA HIS A 254 -11.06 34.50 30.27
C HIS A 254 -9.76 35.09 29.70
N GLN A 255 -8.78 35.43 30.55
CA GLN A 255 -7.53 36.02 30.09
C GLN A 255 -6.69 35.02 29.29
N LYS A 256 -6.65 33.77 29.75
CA LYS A 256 -5.97 32.69 29.01
C LYS A 256 -6.65 32.39 27.68
N THR A 257 -7.97 32.36 27.65
CA THR A 257 -8.76 32.13 26.44
C THR A 257 -8.50 33.23 25.39
N GLU A 258 -8.53 34.49 25.84
CA GLU A 258 -8.24 35.63 24.95
C GLU A 258 -6.80 35.61 24.42
N HIS A 259 -5.86 35.23 25.28
CA HIS A 259 -4.47 35.08 24.87
C HIS A 259 -4.30 33.98 23.80
N ILE A 260 -4.93 32.80 23.99
CA ILE A 260 -4.92 31.72 23.01
C ILE A 260 -5.52 32.17 21.67
N LEU A 261 -6.67 32.87 21.70
CA LEU A 261 -7.31 33.37 20.48
C LEU A 261 -6.43 34.39 19.75
N LYS A 262 -5.75 35.27 20.49
CA LYS A 262 -4.75 36.20 19.91
C LYS A 262 -3.60 35.46 19.25
N LEU A 263 -3.10 34.39 19.90
CA LEU A 263 -2.04 33.54 19.33
C LEU A 263 -2.46 32.85 18.04
N LEU A 264 -3.67 32.30 18.00
CA LEU A 264 -4.20 31.59 16.82
C LEU A 264 -4.50 32.54 15.65
N ARG A 265 -4.95 33.74 15.91
CA ARG A 265 -5.24 34.77 14.88
C ARG A 265 -3.99 35.48 14.37
N ALA A 266 -2.88 35.42 15.10
CA ALA A 266 -1.63 36.05 14.68
C ALA A 266 -1.04 35.32 13.48
N LYS A 267 -0.84 36.01 12.34
CA LYS A 267 -0.11 35.47 11.19
C LYS A 267 1.34 35.19 11.60
N ARG A 268 1.73 33.96 11.70
CA ARG A 268 3.08 33.51 12.09
C ARG A 268 3.68 32.63 10.99
N GLN A 269 4.99 32.65 10.91
CA GLN A 269 5.74 31.74 10.02
C GLN A 269 5.81 30.30 10.54
N TYR A 270 5.44 30.05 11.80
CA TYR A 270 5.56 28.77 12.47
C TYR A 270 4.24 28.35 13.10
N ALA A 271 4.00 27.04 13.12
CA ALA A 271 2.85 26.45 13.80
C ALA A 271 2.88 26.77 15.31
N THR A 272 1.72 27.12 15.87
CA THR A 272 1.54 27.32 17.31
C THR A 272 0.96 26.07 17.93
N HIS A 273 1.63 25.51 18.94
CA HIS A 273 1.17 24.30 19.64
C HIS A 273 0.60 24.67 21.00
N ILE A 274 -0.62 24.19 21.28
CA ILE A 274 -1.34 24.43 22.53
C ILE A 274 -1.64 23.08 23.17
N LEU A 275 -1.12 22.83 24.37
CA LEU A 275 -1.41 21.64 25.15
C LEU A 275 -2.49 21.92 26.18
N LEU A 276 -3.64 21.29 26.04
CA LEU A 276 -4.71 21.29 27.03
C LEU A 276 -4.56 20.07 27.93
N HIS A 277 -4.29 20.29 29.24
CA HIS A 277 -4.15 19.21 30.21
C HIS A 277 -5.12 19.39 31.38
N GLY A 278 -5.43 18.32 32.08
CA GLY A 278 -6.35 18.29 33.20
C GLY A 278 -7.04 16.94 33.40
N ALA A 279 -7.89 16.81 34.41
CA ALA A 279 -8.60 15.59 34.74
C ALA A 279 -9.49 15.10 33.58
N SER A 280 -9.74 13.80 33.50
CA SER A 280 -10.70 13.22 32.57
C SER A 280 -12.09 13.81 32.82
N GLY A 281 -12.87 14.07 31.77
CA GLY A 281 -14.20 14.72 31.92
C GLY A 281 -14.16 16.24 32.12
N GLY A 282 -13.00 16.86 32.29
CA GLY A 282 -12.84 18.30 32.52
C GLY A 282 -13.10 19.22 31.31
N GLY A 283 -13.84 18.78 30.32
CA GLY A 283 -14.28 19.62 29.19
C GLY A 283 -13.20 20.05 28.19
N LYS A 284 -12.00 19.42 28.22
CA LYS A 284 -10.87 19.80 27.34
C LYS A 284 -11.20 19.78 25.86
N THR A 285 -11.87 18.74 25.39
CA THR A 285 -12.27 18.57 23.98
C THR A 285 -13.31 19.63 23.59
N SER A 286 -14.31 19.84 24.42
CA SER A 286 -15.32 20.91 24.21
C SER A 286 -14.69 22.30 24.19
N TYR A 287 -13.71 22.55 25.05
CA TYR A 287 -12.96 23.80 25.06
C TYR A 287 -12.13 23.98 23.81
N ALA A 288 -11.45 22.93 23.33
CA ALA A 288 -10.70 22.99 22.07
C ALA A 288 -11.60 23.33 20.87
N HIS A 289 -12.78 22.68 20.78
CA HIS A 289 -13.77 22.98 19.73
C HIS A 289 -14.30 24.41 19.83
N SER A 290 -14.56 24.91 21.05
CA SER A 290 -15.05 26.27 21.26
C SER A 290 -14.00 27.30 20.84
N ILE A 291 -12.74 27.12 21.22
CA ILE A 291 -11.61 27.95 20.77
C ILE A 291 -11.50 27.93 19.25
N ALA A 292 -11.59 26.76 18.63
CA ALA A 292 -11.53 26.62 17.18
C ALA A 292 -12.63 27.42 16.51
N ASN A 293 -13.87 27.30 16.99
CA ASN A 293 -15.01 28.07 16.48
C ASN A 293 -14.84 29.57 16.66
N GLU A 294 -14.39 30.05 17.83
CA GLU A 294 -14.20 31.49 18.09
C GLU A 294 -12.99 32.06 17.32
N SER A 295 -12.01 31.23 16.96
CA SER A 295 -10.88 31.69 16.15
C SER A 295 -11.29 32.12 14.73
N GLY A 296 -12.33 31.50 14.18
CA GLY A 296 -12.79 31.68 12.80
C GLY A 296 -11.96 30.91 11.75
N LEU A 297 -10.99 30.10 12.20
CA LEU A 297 -10.16 29.29 11.31
C LEU A 297 -10.81 27.92 11.04
N PRO A 298 -10.60 27.34 9.85
CA PRO A 298 -10.99 25.96 9.59
C PRO A 298 -10.34 25.03 10.62
N ALA A 299 -11.13 24.16 11.25
CA ALA A 299 -10.65 23.22 12.24
C ALA A 299 -10.93 21.78 11.83
N TYR A 300 -9.98 20.91 12.17
CA TYR A 300 -10.02 19.48 11.85
C TYR A 300 -9.70 18.69 13.10
N GLU A 301 -10.49 17.67 13.38
CA GLU A 301 -10.25 16.74 14.48
C GLU A 301 -9.72 15.41 13.93
N VAL A 302 -8.59 14.98 14.46
CA VAL A 302 -7.98 13.70 14.09
C VAL A 302 -8.83 12.55 14.63
N ALA A 303 -9.20 11.61 13.75
CA ALA A 303 -10.04 10.46 14.12
C ALA A 303 -9.44 9.65 15.27
N LYS A 304 -10.32 9.25 16.21
CA LYS A 304 -9.99 8.35 17.30
C LYS A 304 -10.07 6.91 16.77
N ASN A 305 -8.93 6.30 16.49
CA ASN A 305 -8.90 4.87 16.23
C ASN A 305 -8.73 4.14 17.55
N GLU A 306 -9.82 3.62 18.11
CA GLU A 306 -9.88 3.06 19.46
C GLU A 306 -9.02 1.83 19.68
N ASN A 307 -8.50 1.20 18.61
CA ASN A 307 -7.87 -0.13 18.71
C ASN A 307 -6.40 -0.25 18.26
N LYS A 308 -5.76 0.79 17.68
CA LYS A 308 -4.38 0.65 17.19
C LYS A 308 -3.60 1.99 17.17
N SER A 309 -2.43 2.01 17.78
CA SER A 309 -1.52 3.18 17.82
C SER A 309 -1.07 3.67 16.43
N GLY A 310 -0.99 2.78 15.46
CA GLY A 310 -0.55 3.10 14.10
C GLY A 310 -1.53 3.89 13.27
N GLY A 311 -2.80 3.56 13.37
CA GLY A 311 -3.84 4.31 12.67
C GLY A 311 -3.86 5.78 13.07
N ARG A 312 -3.46 6.09 14.30
CA ARG A 312 -3.44 7.46 14.80
C ARG A 312 -2.28 8.29 14.26
N LYS A 313 -1.09 7.72 14.12
CA LYS A 313 0.05 8.40 13.47
C LYS A 313 -0.26 8.69 12.00
N ALA A 314 -0.88 7.73 11.32
CA ALA A 314 -1.34 7.91 9.96
C ALA A 314 -2.38 9.04 9.87
N ALA A 315 -3.35 9.08 10.78
CA ALA A 315 -4.37 10.12 10.84
C ALA A 315 -3.80 11.52 11.07
N ILE A 316 -2.89 11.69 12.01
CA ILE A 316 -2.19 12.96 12.25
C ILE A 316 -1.44 13.40 11.00
N LYS A 317 -0.67 12.50 10.38
CA LYS A 317 0.11 12.83 9.20
C LYS A 317 -0.77 13.19 8.00
N ALA A 318 -1.86 12.47 7.78
CA ALA A 318 -2.83 12.77 6.74
C ALA A 318 -3.45 14.16 6.97
N CYS A 319 -3.89 14.45 8.19
CA CYS A 319 -4.46 15.75 8.55
C CYS A 319 -3.46 16.90 8.33
N VAL A 320 -2.22 16.76 8.83
CA VAL A 320 -1.16 17.78 8.63
C VAL A 320 -0.86 17.99 7.14
N ASN A 321 -0.78 16.93 6.34
CA ASN A 321 -0.50 17.08 4.90
C ASN A 321 -1.67 17.70 4.14
N SER A 322 -2.92 17.38 4.49
CA SER A 322 -4.11 17.94 3.84
C SER A 322 -4.35 19.41 4.20
N THR A 323 -3.87 19.83 5.36
CA THR A 323 -3.99 21.21 5.84
C THR A 323 -2.74 22.06 5.60
N ASN A 324 -1.68 21.46 5.07
CA ASN A 324 -0.43 22.14 4.77
C ASN A 324 -0.69 23.35 3.84
N ASN A 325 -0.07 24.49 4.16
CA ASN A 325 -0.28 25.78 3.49
C ASN A 325 -1.70 26.41 3.65
N LYS A 326 -2.49 25.94 4.64
CA LYS A 326 -3.77 26.56 4.99
C LYS A 326 -3.71 27.00 6.45
N ASP A 327 -4.13 28.22 6.72
CA ASP A 327 -4.37 28.67 8.09
C ASP A 327 -5.50 27.80 8.68
N SER A 328 -5.14 26.82 9.52
CA SER A 328 -6.09 25.84 10.06
C SER A 328 -5.69 25.36 11.44
N ILE A 329 -6.65 24.83 12.18
CA ILE A 329 -6.45 24.24 13.50
C ILE A 329 -6.58 22.72 13.39
N ILE A 330 -5.62 22.00 13.94
CA ILE A 330 -5.66 20.54 14.07
C ILE A 330 -5.87 20.19 15.54
N ILE A 331 -6.94 19.48 15.85
CA ILE A 331 -7.27 19.00 17.18
C ILE A 331 -6.89 17.53 17.27
N VAL A 332 -5.97 17.21 18.21
CA VAL A 332 -5.55 15.85 18.51
C VAL A 332 -6.01 15.54 19.94
N ASP A 333 -7.19 14.92 20.07
CA ASP A 333 -7.70 14.50 21.37
C ASP A 333 -6.95 13.26 21.89
N ASN A 334 -6.89 13.04 23.20
CA ASN A 334 -6.15 11.93 23.84
C ASN A 334 -4.68 11.81 23.35
N ALA A 335 -3.98 12.93 23.21
CA ALA A 335 -2.59 12.93 22.73
C ALA A 335 -1.63 12.14 23.66
N ASP A 336 -2.02 11.90 24.90
CA ASP A 336 -1.30 11.08 25.86
C ASP A 336 -1.11 9.63 25.38
N GLU A 337 -2.02 9.08 24.58
CA GLU A 337 -1.88 7.73 24.00
C GLU A 337 -0.67 7.62 23.07
N ILE A 338 -0.34 8.70 22.36
CA ILE A 338 0.84 8.77 21.49
C ILE A 338 2.10 9.05 22.32
N LEU A 339 1.94 9.72 23.46
CA LEU A 339 3.02 10.15 24.34
C LEU A 339 3.29 9.16 25.48
N ARG A 340 2.37 8.19 25.71
CA ARG A 340 2.52 7.18 26.77
C ARG A 340 3.73 6.30 26.51
N ARG A 341 4.49 6.06 27.58
CA ARG A 341 5.55 5.06 27.62
C ARG A 341 4.93 3.66 27.41
N LYS A 342 5.22 3.00 26.29
CA LYS A 342 5.05 1.56 26.19
C LYS A 342 6.06 0.93 27.14
N TYR A 343 5.56 0.26 28.16
CA TYR A 343 6.35 -0.30 29.26
C TYR A 343 7.46 -1.26 28.79
N ILE A 344 8.65 -1.04 29.27
CA ILE A 344 9.71 -1.90 29.84
C ILE A 344 10.80 -2.45 28.90
N TYR A 345 10.64 -2.69 27.60
CA TYR A 345 11.69 -3.38 26.83
C TYR A 345 12.27 -2.67 25.59
N SER A 346 11.90 -1.43 25.30
CA SER A 346 12.52 -0.69 24.19
C SER A 346 12.65 0.80 24.48
N LYS A 347 13.75 1.20 25.11
CA LYS A 347 14.10 2.62 25.33
C LYS A 347 14.22 3.43 24.03
N ASP A 348 14.53 2.76 22.93
CA ASP A 348 14.74 3.39 21.61
C ASP A 348 13.43 3.76 20.90
N ALA A 349 12.35 2.99 21.06
CA ALA A 349 11.05 3.26 20.40
C ALA A 349 10.34 4.51 20.97
N GLU A 350 10.56 4.84 22.24
CA GLU A 350 9.97 6.03 22.87
C GLU A 350 10.56 7.33 22.36
N ALA A 351 11.86 7.36 22.17
CA ALA A 351 12.54 8.53 21.64
C ALA A 351 12.11 8.80 20.21
N GLU A 352 11.88 7.75 19.42
CA GLU A 352 11.42 7.84 18.03
C GLU A 352 10.00 8.40 17.90
N ASP A 353 9.05 8.00 18.75
CA ASP A 353 7.66 8.46 18.69
C ASP A 353 7.51 9.94 19.05
N LYS A 354 8.22 10.39 20.10
CA LYS A 354 8.28 11.81 20.49
C LYS A 354 8.97 12.64 19.41
N TYR A 355 10.09 12.15 18.89
CA TYR A 355 10.84 12.83 17.84
C TYR A 355 10.03 12.92 16.55
N TRP A 356 9.29 11.87 16.19
CA TRP A 356 8.40 11.85 15.05
C TRP A 356 7.29 12.90 15.19
N LEU A 357 6.61 12.95 16.35
CA LEU A 357 5.54 13.91 16.59
C LEU A 357 6.07 15.36 16.54
N ILE A 358 7.21 15.62 17.20
CA ILE A 358 7.85 16.93 17.15
C ILE A 358 8.19 17.33 15.70
N ASN A 359 8.71 16.41 14.90
CA ASN A 359 9.10 16.73 13.52
C ASN A 359 7.89 16.93 12.59
N ILE A 360 6.79 16.23 12.82
CA ILE A 360 5.56 16.42 12.03
C ILE A 360 4.91 17.77 12.39
N LEU A 361 4.91 18.12 13.66
CA LEU A 361 4.32 19.36 14.15
C LEU A 361 5.17 20.60 13.87
N LYS A 362 6.46 20.46 13.57
CA LYS A 362 7.36 21.59 13.22
C LYS A 362 7.18 22.10 11.79
N LYS A 363 6.43 21.40 10.96
CA LYS A 363 6.15 21.87 9.59
C LYS A 363 5.21 23.06 9.65
N PRO A 364 5.52 24.15 8.91
CA PRO A 364 4.66 25.32 8.83
C PRO A 364 3.32 25.02 8.22
#